data_672bc0088320e7b40312003a53d69742
#
_entry.id   672bc0088320e7b40312003a53d69742
#
_cell.length_a   1.000
_cell.length_b   1.000
_cell.length_c   1.000
_cell.angle_alpha   90.00
_cell.angle_beta   90.00
_cell.angle_gamma   90.00
#
_symmetry.space_group_name_H-M   'P 1'
#
loop_
_entity.id
_entity.type
_entity.pdbx_description
1 polymer ?
#
loop_
_entity_poly.entity_id
_entity_poly.type
_entity_poly.pdbx_seq_one_letter_code
_entity_poly.pdbx_strand_id
1 'polypeptide(L)'
;MFSLYFAVLLHVIIHTVSMKKILIIIVSSLSITVSADDKDWVNLYNGKDLSGWQTTGNWLPQKDGTLLIQPRPGEKGWQRYGAYLWSKKKYKDFILQVEYKYPEGGNSGVFFRVGDLEDPVQKGIEAQILDSTKKKGKVGPHDHGGIIRTVGATKNMSKPPGRWNKMIVKCKKYHLKVELNGEEIVNIHLDKTPMKDRPLEGYIGLQDHGEPNNLHFRNIKIKEL
;
A
#
# COMPACT_ATOMS: atom_id res chain seq x y z
N MET A 1 -13.01 42.55 61.27
CA MET A 1 -13.78 41.42 60.63
C MET A 1 -14.10 41.64 59.15
N PHE A 2 -13.78 42.77 58.59
CA PHE A 2 -14.03 43.07 57.13
C PHE A 2 -12.85 42.80 56.21
N SER A 3 -11.64 42.55 56.71
CA SER A 3 -10.45 42.37 55.90
C SER A 3 -10.27 40.94 55.36
N LEU A 4 -10.83 39.94 56.07
CA LEU A 4 -10.65 38.52 55.68
C LEU A 4 -11.58 38.09 54.51
N TYR A 5 -12.77 38.69 54.42
CA TYR A 5 -13.73 38.38 53.35
C TYR A 5 -13.30 38.90 51.98
N PHE A 6 -12.58 40.00 51.94
CA PHE A 6 -12.11 40.60 50.67
C PHE A 6 -10.96 39.78 50.05
N ALA A 7 -10.10 39.19 50.88
CA ALA A 7 -8.98 38.38 50.41
C ALA A 7 -9.44 37.01 49.81
N VAL A 8 -10.47 36.40 50.40
CA VAL A 8 -11.02 35.11 49.92
C VAL A 8 -11.80 35.31 48.61
N LEU A 9 -12.54 36.42 48.48
CA LEU A 9 -13.30 36.72 47.26
C LEU A 9 -12.38 37.05 46.10
N LEU A 10 -11.27 37.75 46.33
CA LEU A 10 -10.26 38.06 45.30
C LEU A 10 -9.51 36.83 44.84
N HIS A 11 -9.24 35.87 45.75
CA HIS A 11 -8.55 34.62 45.42
C HIS A 11 -9.41 33.68 44.56
N VAL A 12 -10.72 33.60 44.84
CA VAL A 12 -11.66 32.80 44.05
C VAL A 12 -11.88 33.39 42.65
N ILE A 13 -11.91 34.72 42.52
CA ILE A 13 -12.08 35.40 41.23
C ILE A 13 -10.82 35.23 40.36
N ILE A 14 -9.61 35.28 40.93
CA ILE A 14 -8.36 35.11 40.18
C ILE A 14 -8.23 33.66 39.71
N HIS A 15 -8.62 32.65 40.50
CA HIS A 15 -8.57 31.25 40.09
C HIS A 15 -9.59 30.93 39.00
N THR A 16 -10.81 31.45 39.04
CA THR A 16 -11.84 31.20 38.02
C THR A 16 -11.53 31.89 36.69
N VAL A 17 -10.88 33.05 36.69
CA VAL A 17 -10.46 33.75 35.47
C VAL A 17 -9.27 33.05 34.82
N SER A 18 -8.33 32.49 35.61
CA SER A 18 -7.18 31.73 35.10
C SER A 18 -7.59 30.42 34.41
N MET A 19 -8.52 29.66 34.99
CA MET A 19 -9.00 28.39 34.40
C MET A 19 -9.81 28.58 33.11
N LYS A 20 -10.59 29.64 32.97
CA LYS A 20 -11.32 29.93 31.72
C LYS A 20 -10.39 30.36 30.57
N LYS A 21 -9.27 31.03 30.87
CA LYS A 21 -8.27 31.38 29.83
C LYS A 21 -7.45 30.18 29.35
N ILE A 22 -7.17 29.22 30.23
CA ILE A 22 -6.43 27.99 29.87
C ILE A 22 -7.28 27.06 28.99
N LEU A 23 -8.60 26.99 29.20
CA LEU A 23 -9.49 26.13 28.40
C LEU A 23 -9.69 26.64 26.96
N ILE A 24 -9.51 27.93 26.68
CA ILE A 24 -9.68 28.53 25.35
C ILE A 24 -8.43 28.36 24.48
N ILE A 25 -7.23 28.19 25.09
CA ILE A 25 -5.96 28.04 24.32
C ILE A 25 -5.73 26.62 23.83
N ILE A 26 -6.38 25.61 24.39
CA ILE A 26 -6.19 24.21 23.98
C ILE A 26 -7.01 23.83 22.73
N VAL A 27 -7.99 24.63 22.31
CA VAL A 27 -8.86 24.28 21.14
C VAL A 27 -8.34 24.86 19.81
N SER A 28 -7.28 25.66 19.78
CA SER A 28 -6.89 26.40 18.57
C SER A 28 -5.63 25.95 17.85
N SER A 29 -5.10 24.76 18.12
CA SER A 29 -3.88 24.31 17.43
C SER A 29 -3.89 22.85 16.96
N LEU A 30 -5.01 22.38 16.41
CA LEU A 30 -4.98 21.25 15.51
C LEU A 30 -4.77 21.78 14.07
N SER A 31 -3.61 22.39 13.84
CA SER A 31 -3.14 22.64 12.49
C SER A 31 -2.81 21.29 11.89
N ILE A 32 -3.70 20.76 11.04
CA ILE A 32 -3.37 19.66 10.14
C ILE A 32 -2.30 20.21 9.20
N THR A 33 -1.03 20.02 9.54
CA THR A 33 0.07 20.23 8.61
C THR A 33 -0.02 19.11 7.57
N VAL A 34 -0.77 19.37 6.49
CA VAL A 34 -0.62 18.59 5.27
C VAL A 34 0.82 18.78 4.82
N SER A 35 1.62 17.72 4.95
CA SER A 35 3.00 17.71 4.48
C SER A 35 3.02 18.08 3.01
N ALA A 36 3.95 18.93 2.60
CA ALA A 36 4.14 19.31 1.19
C ALA A 36 4.39 18.10 0.27
N ASP A 37 4.74 16.96 0.84
CA ASP A 37 4.99 15.68 0.14
C ASP A 37 3.70 14.96 -0.30
N ASP A 38 2.52 15.38 0.19
CA ASP A 38 1.23 14.73 -0.17
C ASP A 38 0.59 15.27 -1.47
N LYS A 39 1.07 16.38 -2.00
CA LYS A 39 0.41 17.06 -3.15
C LYS A 39 0.53 16.31 -4.49
N ASP A 40 1.55 15.46 -4.64
CA ASP A 40 1.83 14.82 -5.93
C ASP A 40 1.29 13.37 -6.02
N TRP A 41 0.65 12.87 -4.96
CA TRP A 41 0.07 11.55 -4.95
C TRP A 41 -1.30 11.52 -5.61
N VAL A 42 -1.47 10.60 -6.56
CA VAL A 42 -2.75 10.31 -7.22
C VAL A 42 -3.29 8.99 -6.70
N ASN A 43 -4.54 8.99 -6.20
CA ASN A 43 -5.21 7.74 -5.84
C ASN A 43 -5.56 6.95 -7.11
N LEU A 44 -5.00 5.76 -7.26
CA LEU A 44 -5.34 4.83 -8.32
C LEU A 44 -6.69 4.14 -8.05
N TYR A 45 -6.99 3.89 -6.78
CA TYR A 45 -8.31 3.41 -6.35
C TYR A 45 -9.00 4.49 -5.51
N ASN A 46 -10.21 4.86 -5.93
CA ASN A 46 -10.97 5.96 -5.35
C ASN A 46 -11.81 5.57 -4.11
N GLY A 47 -11.75 4.29 -3.70
CA GLY A 47 -12.53 3.75 -2.58
C GLY A 47 -14.01 3.47 -2.88
N LYS A 48 -14.46 3.61 -4.14
CA LYS A 48 -15.88 3.52 -4.52
C LYS A 48 -16.16 2.55 -5.67
N ASP A 49 -15.34 2.61 -6.72
CA ASP A 49 -15.56 1.85 -7.95
C ASP A 49 -14.23 1.54 -8.65
N LEU A 50 -14.29 0.81 -9.74
CA LEU A 50 -13.14 0.42 -10.56
C LEU A 50 -12.88 1.38 -11.73
N SER A 51 -13.33 2.63 -11.67
CA SER A 51 -12.98 3.65 -12.65
C SER A 51 -11.44 3.80 -12.70
N GLY A 52 -10.86 3.78 -13.90
CA GLY A 52 -9.40 3.75 -14.07
C GLY A 52 -8.78 2.35 -14.08
N TRP A 53 -9.56 1.30 -13.84
CA TRP A 53 -9.14 -0.10 -13.86
C TRP A 53 -9.91 -0.91 -14.89
N GLN A 54 -9.34 -2.07 -15.29
CA GLN A 54 -9.98 -3.09 -16.12
C GLN A 54 -9.69 -4.47 -15.56
N THR A 55 -10.71 -5.36 -15.59
CA THR A 55 -10.61 -6.72 -15.08
C THR A 55 -11.82 -7.55 -15.53
N THR A 56 -11.65 -8.86 -15.63
CA THR A 56 -12.76 -9.85 -15.72
C THR A 56 -12.95 -10.58 -14.38
N GLY A 57 -12.07 -10.33 -13.40
CA GLY A 57 -12.09 -10.93 -12.07
C GLY A 57 -13.20 -10.35 -11.17
N ASN A 58 -13.38 -10.98 -10.02
CA ASN A 58 -14.40 -10.58 -9.04
C ASN A 58 -13.80 -9.63 -7.99
N TRP A 59 -13.54 -8.40 -8.41
CA TRP A 59 -13.02 -7.31 -7.57
C TRP A 59 -14.19 -6.47 -7.05
N LEU A 60 -14.39 -6.43 -5.74
CA LEU A 60 -15.56 -5.90 -5.08
C LEU A 60 -15.23 -4.68 -4.21
N PRO A 61 -15.59 -3.46 -4.63
CA PRO A 61 -15.55 -2.29 -3.75
C PRO A 61 -16.38 -2.51 -2.49
N GLN A 62 -15.82 -2.21 -1.32
CA GLN A 62 -16.47 -2.39 -0.03
C GLN A 62 -16.94 -1.05 0.54
N LYS A 63 -17.96 -1.08 1.41
CA LYS A 63 -18.53 0.12 2.05
C LYS A 63 -17.53 0.90 2.92
N ASP A 64 -16.49 0.22 3.43
CA ASP A 64 -15.41 0.83 4.22
C ASP A 64 -14.31 1.45 3.36
N GLY A 65 -14.49 1.51 2.03
CA GLY A 65 -13.53 2.05 1.09
C GLY A 65 -12.39 1.09 0.72
N THR A 66 -12.40 -0.15 1.21
CA THR A 66 -11.46 -1.19 0.77
C THR A 66 -11.91 -1.85 -0.52
N LEU A 67 -11.00 -2.53 -1.19
CA LEU A 67 -11.26 -3.34 -2.38
C LEU A 67 -10.96 -4.79 -2.04
N LEU A 68 -11.95 -5.68 -2.21
CA LEU A 68 -11.81 -7.12 -1.99
C LEU A 68 -11.65 -7.83 -3.33
N ILE A 69 -10.60 -8.65 -3.49
CA ILE A 69 -10.61 -9.72 -4.48
C ILE A 69 -11.21 -10.97 -3.84
N GLN A 70 -12.23 -11.50 -4.47
CA GLN A 70 -12.90 -12.74 -4.07
C GLN A 70 -13.11 -13.60 -5.31
N PRO A 71 -12.15 -14.48 -5.66
CA PRO A 71 -12.29 -15.37 -6.79
C PRO A 71 -13.64 -16.13 -6.74
N ARG A 72 -14.31 -16.29 -7.88
CA ARG A 72 -15.57 -17.03 -7.93
C ARG A 72 -15.30 -18.51 -7.73
N PRO A 73 -16.30 -19.29 -7.26
CA PRO A 73 -16.19 -20.74 -7.15
C PRO A 73 -15.67 -21.39 -8.44
N GLY A 74 -14.60 -22.19 -8.35
CA GLY A 74 -13.94 -22.83 -9.49
C GLY A 74 -12.88 -22.00 -10.20
N GLU A 75 -12.73 -20.72 -9.89
CA GLU A 75 -11.67 -19.88 -10.43
C GLU A 75 -10.33 -20.16 -9.71
N LYS A 76 -9.53 -21.08 -10.26
CA LYS A 76 -8.27 -21.54 -9.67
C LYS A 76 -7.06 -21.16 -10.52
N GLY A 77 -5.92 -20.96 -9.86
CA GLY A 77 -4.65 -20.71 -10.49
C GLY A 77 -4.44 -19.27 -10.95
N TRP A 78 -3.17 -18.92 -11.06
CA TRP A 78 -2.71 -17.56 -11.33
C TRP A 78 -2.70 -17.19 -12.83
N GLN A 79 -2.80 -18.15 -13.75
CA GLN A 79 -2.67 -17.87 -15.18
C GLN A 79 -3.92 -17.21 -15.82
N ARG A 80 -4.85 -16.74 -14.99
CA ARG A 80 -6.05 -16.02 -15.42
C ARG A 80 -5.77 -14.51 -15.52
N TYR A 81 -4.88 -14.10 -16.40
CA TYR A 81 -4.36 -12.72 -16.45
C TYR A 81 -5.44 -11.65 -16.66
N GLY A 82 -6.51 -11.96 -17.39
CA GLY A 82 -7.67 -11.07 -17.52
C GLY A 82 -8.42 -10.81 -16.20
N ALA A 83 -8.32 -11.72 -15.22
CA ALA A 83 -8.93 -11.58 -13.91
C ALA A 83 -8.11 -10.67 -12.96
N TYR A 84 -6.87 -10.34 -13.30
CA TYR A 84 -6.10 -9.36 -12.54
C TYR A 84 -6.72 -7.99 -12.64
N LEU A 85 -6.45 -7.11 -11.67
CA LEU A 85 -6.89 -5.74 -11.73
C LEU A 85 -5.81 -4.88 -12.40
N TRP A 86 -6.01 -4.46 -13.63
CA TRP A 86 -5.06 -3.70 -14.43
C TRP A 86 -5.42 -2.23 -14.49
N SER A 87 -4.45 -1.32 -14.30
CA SER A 87 -4.65 0.10 -14.58
C SER A 87 -4.93 0.32 -16.06
N LYS A 88 -5.78 1.31 -16.41
CA LYS A 88 -6.00 1.71 -17.80
C LYS A 88 -4.86 2.59 -18.35
N LYS A 89 -4.12 3.27 -17.46
CA LYS A 89 -2.95 4.09 -17.78
C LYS A 89 -1.66 3.29 -17.58
N LYS A 90 -0.65 3.54 -18.41
CA LYS A 90 0.73 3.06 -18.24
C LYS A 90 1.55 4.08 -17.45
N TYR A 91 2.57 3.59 -16.75
CA TYR A 91 3.47 4.38 -15.92
C TYR A 91 4.93 4.00 -16.18
N LYS A 92 5.82 5.00 -16.19
CA LYS A 92 7.24 4.83 -16.50
C LYS A 92 8.09 4.88 -15.23
N ASP A 93 8.29 6.07 -14.69
CA ASP A 93 9.03 6.33 -13.46
C ASP A 93 8.05 6.78 -12.38
N PHE A 94 8.03 6.09 -11.24
CA PHE A 94 6.99 6.32 -10.24
C PHE A 94 7.40 5.82 -8.84
N ILE A 95 6.63 6.27 -7.86
CA ILE A 95 6.51 5.64 -6.54
C ILE A 95 5.06 5.14 -6.43
N LEU A 96 4.88 3.84 -6.25
CA LEU A 96 3.58 3.19 -6.05
C LEU A 96 3.45 2.74 -4.61
N GLN A 97 2.36 3.11 -3.93
CA GLN A 97 2.00 2.58 -2.63
C GLN A 97 0.79 1.66 -2.76
N VAL A 98 0.84 0.50 -2.10
CA VAL A 98 -0.28 -0.43 -1.98
C VAL A 98 -0.36 -0.92 -0.54
N GLU A 99 -1.52 -0.77 0.10
CA GLU A 99 -1.80 -1.43 1.36
C GLU A 99 -2.72 -2.62 1.13
N TYR A 100 -2.41 -3.74 1.77
CA TYR A 100 -3.16 -4.98 1.64
C TYR A 100 -3.13 -5.81 2.92
N LYS A 101 -4.15 -6.67 3.06
CA LYS A 101 -4.17 -7.74 4.07
C LYS A 101 -4.63 -9.04 3.41
N TYR A 102 -3.98 -10.11 3.75
CA TYR A 102 -4.23 -11.45 3.23
C TYR A 102 -4.72 -12.40 4.34
N PRO A 103 -5.48 -13.47 3.99
CA PRO A 103 -5.78 -14.57 4.89
C PRO A 103 -4.55 -15.46 5.11
N GLU A 104 -4.64 -16.45 5.99
CA GLU A 104 -3.62 -17.50 6.12
C GLU A 104 -3.39 -18.18 4.76
N GLY A 105 -2.12 -18.34 4.38
CA GLY A 105 -1.72 -18.88 3.07
C GLY A 105 -2.03 -17.97 1.89
N GLY A 106 -2.47 -16.73 2.12
CA GLY A 106 -2.85 -15.79 1.06
C GLY A 106 -1.73 -15.50 0.09
N ASN A 107 -2.09 -15.41 -1.22
CA ASN A 107 -1.17 -15.21 -2.33
C ASN A 107 -1.77 -14.22 -3.34
N SER A 108 -0.96 -13.26 -3.76
CA SER A 108 -1.24 -12.23 -4.76
C SER A 108 0.09 -11.64 -5.23
N GLY A 109 0.06 -10.54 -5.99
CA GLY A 109 1.25 -9.83 -6.44
C GLY A 109 0.94 -8.41 -6.86
N VAL A 110 1.92 -7.54 -6.73
CA VAL A 110 1.91 -6.18 -7.29
C VAL A 110 2.72 -6.22 -8.57
N PHE A 111 2.03 -6.14 -9.71
CA PHE A 111 2.64 -6.05 -11.03
C PHE A 111 2.87 -4.60 -11.42
N PHE A 112 3.97 -4.34 -12.12
CA PHE A 112 4.29 -3.01 -12.64
C PHE A 112 5.13 -3.10 -13.91
N ARG A 113 5.08 -2.03 -14.72
CA ARG A 113 5.73 -1.95 -16.03
C ARG A 113 5.36 -3.13 -16.94
N VAL A 114 4.10 -3.56 -16.87
CA VAL A 114 3.60 -4.64 -17.73
C VAL A 114 3.35 -4.10 -19.12
N GLY A 115 4.13 -4.57 -20.08
CA GLY A 115 4.02 -4.14 -21.49
C GLY A 115 2.91 -4.84 -22.25
N ASP A 116 2.60 -6.08 -21.84
CA ASP A 116 1.60 -6.94 -22.46
C ASP A 116 0.77 -7.65 -21.38
N LEU A 117 -0.54 -7.47 -21.44
CA LEU A 117 -1.48 -8.04 -20.47
C LEU A 117 -1.79 -9.52 -20.73
N GLU A 118 -1.50 -10.03 -21.91
CA GLU A 118 -1.65 -11.45 -22.24
C GLU A 118 -0.46 -12.30 -21.76
N ASP A 119 0.70 -11.64 -21.48
CA ASP A 119 1.88 -12.29 -20.90
C ASP A 119 2.57 -11.41 -19.85
N PRO A 120 1.89 -11.05 -18.76
CA PRO A 120 2.42 -10.13 -17.75
C PRO A 120 3.64 -10.69 -17.02
N VAL A 121 3.76 -12.01 -16.95
CA VAL A 121 4.87 -12.69 -16.25
C VAL A 121 6.18 -12.56 -17.03
N GLN A 122 6.15 -12.55 -18.37
CA GLN A 122 7.33 -12.35 -19.20
C GLN A 122 7.51 -10.87 -19.62
N LYS A 123 6.46 -10.08 -19.60
CA LYS A 123 6.45 -8.69 -20.10
C LYS A 123 6.22 -7.64 -19.01
N GLY A 124 6.39 -8.04 -17.75
CA GLY A 124 6.24 -7.16 -16.58
C GLY A 124 7.17 -7.58 -15.45
N ILE A 125 7.04 -6.91 -14.33
CA ILE A 125 7.77 -7.18 -13.09
C ILE A 125 6.74 -7.36 -11.97
N GLU A 126 6.97 -8.34 -11.10
CA GLU A 126 6.08 -8.66 -9.98
C GLU A 126 6.84 -8.56 -8.65
N ALA A 127 6.31 -7.77 -7.72
CA ALA A 127 6.65 -7.82 -6.30
C ALA A 127 5.63 -8.73 -5.58
N GLN A 128 6.12 -9.81 -4.99
CA GLN A 128 5.30 -10.88 -4.45
C GLN A 128 4.54 -10.47 -3.19
N ILE A 129 3.27 -10.85 -3.12
CA ILE A 129 2.46 -10.87 -1.91
C ILE A 129 2.19 -12.34 -1.56
N LEU A 130 2.77 -12.81 -0.44
CA LEU A 130 2.60 -14.18 0.02
C LEU A 130 2.59 -14.20 1.55
N ASP A 131 1.75 -15.02 2.16
CA ASP A 131 1.88 -15.31 3.58
C ASP A 131 3.20 -16.05 3.85
N SER A 132 4.25 -15.30 4.14
CA SER A 132 5.58 -15.80 4.49
C SER A 132 5.86 -15.71 5.99
N THR A 133 4.85 -15.51 6.83
CA THR A 133 5.03 -15.29 8.27
C THR A 133 5.66 -16.47 9.00
N LYS A 134 5.41 -17.69 8.52
CA LYS A 134 6.00 -18.93 9.06
C LYS A 134 7.38 -19.27 8.46
N LYS A 135 7.85 -18.49 7.48
CA LYS A 135 9.13 -18.73 6.81
C LYS A 135 10.30 -18.46 7.76
N LYS A 136 11.11 -19.47 7.98
CA LYS A 136 12.39 -19.39 8.71
C LYS A 136 13.55 -19.29 7.72
N GLY A 137 14.58 -18.50 8.08
CA GLY A 137 15.78 -18.37 7.26
C GLY A 137 15.64 -17.39 6.08
N LYS A 138 16.40 -17.63 5.02
CA LYS A 138 16.50 -16.72 3.86
C LYS A 138 15.19 -16.64 3.09
N VAL A 139 14.75 -15.43 2.78
CA VAL A 139 13.58 -15.14 1.93
C VAL A 139 14.00 -15.19 0.46
N GLY A 140 13.26 -15.93 -0.35
CA GLY A 140 13.52 -16.07 -1.78
C GLY A 140 12.70 -15.12 -2.66
N PRO A 141 12.89 -15.18 -3.99
CA PRO A 141 12.17 -14.33 -4.94
C PRO A 141 10.66 -14.56 -4.95
N HIS A 142 10.19 -15.72 -4.52
CA HIS A 142 8.78 -16.09 -4.44
C HIS A 142 8.17 -15.90 -3.04
N ASP A 143 8.95 -15.40 -2.08
CA ASP A 143 8.44 -15.04 -0.76
C ASP A 143 8.01 -13.57 -0.73
N HIS A 144 7.31 -13.16 0.32
CA HIS A 144 6.74 -11.83 0.46
C HIS A 144 7.75 -10.70 0.26
N GLY A 145 7.43 -9.79 -0.64
CA GLY A 145 8.27 -8.64 -0.99
C GLY A 145 9.42 -8.96 -1.95
N GLY A 146 9.64 -10.23 -2.32
CA GLY A 146 10.60 -10.62 -3.35
C GLY A 146 10.16 -10.16 -4.74
N ILE A 147 11.13 -9.96 -5.63
CA ILE A 147 10.89 -9.74 -7.06
C ILE A 147 10.95 -11.10 -7.75
N ILE A 148 9.82 -11.56 -8.26
CA ILE A 148 9.66 -12.87 -8.86
C ILE A 148 10.78 -13.15 -9.88
N ARG A 149 11.41 -14.34 -9.80
CA ARG A 149 12.51 -14.80 -10.67
C ARG A 149 13.78 -13.95 -10.63
N THR A 150 13.91 -13.01 -9.67
CA THR A 150 15.03 -12.07 -9.63
C THR A 150 15.75 -12.10 -8.29
N VAL A 151 15.13 -11.61 -7.22
CA VAL A 151 15.76 -11.48 -5.91
C VAL A 151 14.74 -11.63 -4.79
N GLY A 152 15.14 -12.28 -3.70
CA GLY A 152 14.36 -12.30 -2.47
C GLY A 152 14.52 -11.00 -1.67
N ALA A 153 13.59 -10.74 -0.79
CA ALA A 153 13.72 -9.67 0.20
C ALA A 153 14.93 -9.91 1.12
N THR A 154 15.59 -8.83 1.53
CA THR A 154 16.74 -8.91 2.48
C THR A 154 16.28 -9.33 3.87
N LYS A 155 15.02 -9.02 4.22
CA LYS A 155 14.38 -9.35 5.50
C LYS A 155 12.94 -9.79 5.27
N ASN A 156 12.45 -10.69 6.12
CA ASN A 156 11.02 -11.03 6.16
C ASN A 156 10.29 -9.98 7.02
N MET A 157 9.61 -9.05 6.37
CA MET A 157 8.82 -7.99 7.02
C MET A 157 7.32 -8.27 6.98
N SER A 158 6.90 -9.51 6.70
CA SER A 158 5.48 -9.92 6.66
C SER A 158 4.80 -9.69 8.00
N LYS A 159 3.65 -9.03 8.00
CA LYS A 159 2.75 -9.03 9.15
C LYS A 159 1.84 -10.26 9.11
N PRO A 160 1.35 -10.75 10.27
CA PRO A 160 0.46 -11.90 10.33
C PRO A 160 -0.80 -11.75 9.45
N PRO A 161 -1.39 -12.87 9.00
CA PRO A 161 -2.67 -12.87 8.30
C PRO A 161 -3.73 -12.00 8.99
N GLY A 162 -4.55 -11.30 8.21
CA GLY A 162 -5.55 -10.33 8.69
C GLY A 162 -4.99 -8.96 9.09
N ARG A 163 -3.67 -8.76 9.12
CA ARG A 163 -3.04 -7.47 9.42
C ARG A 163 -2.66 -6.73 8.14
N TRP A 164 -2.82 -5.41 8.14
CA TRP A 164 -2.47 -4.57 7.02
C TRP A 164 -0.95 -4.48 6.83
N ASN A 165 -0.48 -4.87 5.64
CA ASN A 165 0.86 -4.62 5.13
C ASN A 165 0.84 -3.37 4.25
N LYS A 166 1.96 -2.67 4.17
CA LYS A 166 2.20 -1.54 3.27
C LYS A 166 3.43 -1.81 2.45
N MET A 167 3.26 -1.88 1.14
CA MET A 167 4.35 -1.99 0.17
C MET A 167 4.50 -0.67 -0.57
N ILE A 168 5.75 -0.22 -0.74
CA ILE A 168 6.10 0.90 -1.60
C ILE A 168 7.08 0.39 -2.65
N VAL A 169 6.73 0.57 -3.92
CA VAL A 169 7.59 0.24 -5.08
C VAL A 169 8.04 1.55 -5.72
N LYS A 170 9.34 1.80 -5.76
CA LYS A 170 9.93 2.94 -6.46
C LYS A 170 10.70 2.46 -7.67
N CYS A 171 10.27 2.89 -8.85
CA CYS A 171 10.94 2.66 -10.12
C CYS A 171 11.41 3.99 -10.72
N LYS A 172 12.70 4.11 -11.00
CA LYS A 172 13.26 5.24 -11.74
C LYS A 172 14.31 4.73 -12.73
N LYS A 173 14.03 4.81 -14.02
CA LYS A 173 14.82 4.14 -15.08
C LYS A 173 15.01 2.66 -14.72
N TYR A 174 16.22 2.16 -14.58
CA TYR A 174 16.53 0.78 -14.19
C TYR A 174 16.60 0.57 -12.67
N HIS A 175 16.54 1.62 -11.85
CA HIS A 175 16.63 1.48 -10.41
C HIS A 175 15.28 1.10 -9.81
N LEU A 176 15.23 -0.06 -9.16
CA LEU A 176 14.08 -0.60 -8.44
C LEU A 176 14.37 -0.68 -6.95
N LYS A 177 13.49 -0.10 -6.15
CA LYS A 177 13.46 -0.26 -4.70
C LYS A 177 12.08 -0.76 -4.26
N VAL A 178 12.06 -1.65 -3.27
CA VAL A 178 10.84 -2.05 -2.57
C VAL A 178 11.03 -1.87 -1.09
N GLU A 179 10.07 -1.18 -0.48
CA GLU A 179 9.91 -1.06 0.96
C GLU A 179 8.68 -1.86 1.40
N LEU A 180 8.80 -2.63 2.48
CA LEU A 180 7.70 -3.36 3.10
C LEU A 180 7.62 -3.01 4.59
N ASN A 181 6.49 -2.44 4.99
CA ASN A 181 6.21 -2.07 6.38
C ASN A 181 7.26 -1.12 7.01
N GLY A 182 7.82 -0.19 6.20
CA GLY A 182 8.79 0.81 6.64
C GLY A 182 10.25 0.39 6.51
N GLU A 183 10.54 -0.80 5.97
CA GLU A 183 11.91 -1.30 5.77
C GLU A 183 12.22 -1.49 4.29
N GLU A 184 13.33 -0.94 3.78
CA GLU A 184 13.82 -1.22 2.43
C GLU A 184 14.30 -2.68 2.36
N ILE A 185 13.62 -3.49 1.56
CA ILE A 185 13.86 -4.93 1.46
C ILE A 185 14.42 -5.36 0.11
N VAL A 186 14.30 -4.51 -0.91
CA VAL A 186 14.91 -4.69 -2.23
C VAL A 186 15.47 -3.37 -2.72
N ASN A 187 16.70 -3.40 -3.24
CA ASN A 187 17.36 -2.25 -3.85
C ASN A 187 18.31 -2.77 -4.92
N ILE A 188 17.87 -2.73 -6.19
CA ILE A 188 18.57 -3.34 -7.31
C ILE A 188 18.55 -2.47 -8.57
N HIS A 189 19.46 -2.76 -9.49
CA HIS A 189 19.47 -2.22 -10.83
C HIS A 189 19.03 -3.30 -11.82
N LEU A 190 17.87 -3.12 -12.46
CA LEU A 190 17.22 -4.09 -13.35
C LEU A 190 18.09 -4.47 -14.56
N ASP A 191 18.87 -3.53 -15.09
CA ASP A 191 19.83 -3.77 -16.20
C ASP A 191 20.94 -4.76 -15.84
N LYS A 192 21.15 -5.05 -14.55
CA LYS A 192 22.11 -6.04 -14.04
C LYS A 192 21.45 -7.35 -13.59
N THR A 193 20.21 -7.59 -14.00
CA THR A 193 19.41 -8.76 -13.61
C THR A 193 18.80 -9.42 -14.84
N PRO A 194 18.17 -10.61 -14.71
CA PRO A 194 17.39 -11.23 -15.78
C PRO A 194 16.22 -10.35 -16.29
N MET A 195 15.90 -9.24 -15.60
CA MET A 195 14.85 -8.31 -15.97
C MET A 195 15.34 -7.15 -16.88
N LYS A 196 16.59 -7.17 -17.35
CA LYS A 196 17.21 -6.08 -18.14
C LYS A 196 16.43 -5.67 -19.38
N ASP A 197 15.73 -6.62 -20.01
CA ASP A 197 14.98 -6.41 -21.25
C ASP A 197 13.46 -6.19 -20.99
N ARG A 198 13.06 -6.02 -19.73
CA ARG A 198 11.67 -5.72 -19.38
C ARG A 198 11.33 -4.28 -19.75
N PRO A 199 10.06 -4.00 -20.12
CA PRO A 199 9.62 -2.65 -20.42
C PRO A 199 9.93 -1.66 -19.28
N LEU A 200 10.36 -0.44 -19.63
CA LEU A 200 10.54 0.63 -18.64
C LEU A 200 9.25 1.41 -18.39
N GLU A 201 8.20 1.14 -19.17
CA GLU A 201 6.86 1.71 -19.04
C GLU A 201 5.83 0.61 -19.23
N GLY A 202 4.74 0.63 -18.48
CA GLY A 202 3.68 -0.36 -18.60
C GLY A 202 2.58 -0.18 -17.56
N TYR A 203 1.65 -1.11 -17.58
CA TYR A 203 0.51 -1.14 -16.67
C TYR A 203 0.93 -1.50 -15.24
N ILE A 204 0.14 -1.03 -14.28
CA ILE A 204 0.15 -1.48 -12.89
C ILE A 204 -0.94 -2.55 -12.75
N GLY A 205 -0.67 -3.61 -11.97
CA GLY A 205 -1.64 -4.66 -11.74
C GLY A 205 -1.62 -5.22 -10.33
N LEU A 206 -2.76 -5.76 -9.91
CA LEU A 206 -2.88 -6.57 -8.70
C LEU A 206 -3.36 -7.95 -9.10
N GLN A 207 -2.67 -8.99 -8.62
CA GLN A 207 -2.92 -10.37 -9.02
C GLN A 207 -4.18 -10.94 -8.37
N ASP A 208 -5.02 -11.57 -9.17
CA ASP A 208 -5.99 -12.58 -8.74
C ASP A 208 -5.36 -13.96 -8.86
N HIS A 209 -4.91 -14.54 -7.74
CA HIS A 209 -4.27 -15.86 -7.74
C HIS A 209 -5.28 -17.03 -7.77
N GLY A 210 -6.57 -16.73 -7.79
CA GLY A 210 -7.64 -17.73 -7.72
C GLY A 210 -7.93 -18.20 -6.29
N GLU A 211 -8.94 -19.08 -6.16
CA GLU A 211 -9.33 -19.62 -4.85
C GLU A 211 -8.16 -20.31 -4.12
N PRO A 212 -8.08 -20.17 -2.77
CA PRO A 212 -9.00 -19.49 -1.85
C PRO A 212 -8.55 -18.05 -1.47
N ASN A 213 -7.83 -17.36 -2.34
CA ASN A 213 -7.11 -16.13 -2.04
C ASN A 213 -8.04 -14.89 -2.02
N ASN A 214 -8.68 -14.64 -0.88
CA ASN A 214 -9.49 -13.45 -0.65
C ASN A 214 -8.63 -12.37 0.03
N LEU A 215 -8.15 -11.39 -0.73
CA LEU A 215 -7.33 -10.31 -0.20
C LEU A 215 -8.11 -8.99 -0.21
N HIS A 216 -7.81 -8.13 0.77
CA HIS A 216 -8.27 -6.75 0.78
C HIS A 216 -7.14 -5.80 0.44
N PHE A 217 -7.47 -4.77 -0.32
CA PHE A 217 -6.57 -3.69 -0.72
C PHE A 217 -7.15 -2.33 -0.33
N ARG A 218 -6.30 -1.34 -0.08
CA ARG A 218 -6.65 0.07 0.12
C ARG A 218 -5.45 0.97 -0.13
N ASN A 219 -5.65 2.28 -0.12
CA ASN A 219 -4.57 3.26 -0.24
C ASN A 219 -3.63 2.96 -1.42
N ILE A 220 -4.22 2.53 -2.55
CA ILE A 220 -3.50 2.29 -3.81
C ILE A 220 -3.29 3.66 -4.44
N LYS A 221 -2.07 4.18 -4.35
CA LYS A 221 -1.75 5.51 -4.84
C LYS A 221 -0.38 5.55 -5.51
N ILE A 222 -0.21 6.48 -6.45
CA ILE A 222 1.01 6.63 -7.25
C ILE A 222 1.45 8.09 -7.28
N LYS A 223 2.76 8.29 -7.35
CA LYS A 223 3.43 9.56 -7.63
C LYS A 223 4.33 9.34 -8.84
N GLU A 224 4.09 10.03 -9.96
CA GLU A 224 4.98 10.01 -11.12
C GLU A 224 6.24 10.84 -10.83
N LEU A 225 7.43 10.42 -11.37
CA LEU A 225 8.75 11.00 -11.06
C LEU A 225 9.37 11.72 -12.25
#